data_442cd985588c590dca90138d42fdd089
#
_entry.id   442cd985588c590dca90138d42fdd089
#
_cell.length_a   1.000
_cell.length_b   1.000
_cell.length_c   1.000
_cell.angle_alpha   90.00
_cell.angle_beta   90.00
_cell.angle_gamma   90.00
#
_symmetry.space_group_name_H-M   'P 1'
#
loop_
_entity.id
_entity.type
_entity.pdbx_description
1 polymer ?
#
loop_
_entity_poly.entity_id
_entity_poly.type
_entity_poly.pdbx_seq_one_letter_code
_entity_poly.pdbx_strand_id
1 'polypeptide(L)'
;MFQQFYGFTRIPFSKDIPPQDILATPGQAELAARLSYLVSEQGIGLVTGEIGSGKSTAVRSFVASLDPNRHLIIYLSNPTLGMSGLFRDILFALGYEPLFSKPKMVSRIRSAFDELIRTKQRYPLLIIDEAHLLPPLAFEQFRLLLSTHMDSRSLGSLLLIGPPSLNQTLHLSIHEAFRQRLTNAYQIPSLDLTDTIKYINHHLHIAGFLTGSPFSDDALKRIFEYSRGIPRQINRVCSTALISGRLEQKQILDDSTIRKAIAELD
;
A
#
# COMPACT_ATOMS: atom_id res chain seq x y z
N MET A 1 18.66 11.27 23.08
CA MET A 1 17.88 11.07 21.84
C MET A 1 16.98 12.29 21.63
N PHE A 2 16.57 12.63 20.37
CA PHE A 2 15.68 13.78 20.13
C PHE A 2 14.28 13.59 20.74
N GLN A 3 13.84 12.34 20.94
CA GLN A 3 12.58 12.00 21.62
C GLN A 3 12.46 12.66 23.00
N GLN A 4 13.46 12.54 23.85
CA GLN A 4 13.45 13.14 25.19
C GLN A 4 13.46 14.66 25.16
N PHE A 5 14.14 15.25 24.16
CA PHE A 5 14.23 16.70 24.00
C PHE A 5 12.88 17.33 23.66
N TYR A 6 12.09 16.67 22.80
CA TYR A 6 10.74 17.13 22.40
C TYR A 6 9.62 16.49 23.24
N GLY A 7 9.93 15.57 24.16
CA GLY A 7 8.92 14.91 25.00
C GLY A 7 8.12 13.82 24.27
N PHE A 8 8.65 13.23 23.20
CA PHE A 8 7.98 12.14 22.51
C PHE A 8 8.05 10.83 23.30
N THR A 9 6.93 10.12 23.37
CA THR A 9 6.83 8.77 23.94
C THR A 9 7.19 7.67 22.92
N ARG A 10 6.99 7.96 21.62
CA ARG A 10 7.35 7.09 20.49
C ARG A 10 8.15 7.89 19.47
N ILE A 11 8.81 7.19 18.53
CA ILE A 11 9.48 7.85 17.39
C ILE A 11 8.39 8.36 16.44
N PRO A 12 8.25 9.69 16.23
CA PRO A 12 7.34 10.20 15.22
C PRO A 12 7.82 9.82 13.82
N PHE A 13 6.91 9.79 12.85
CA PHE A 13 7.20 9.49 11.44
C PHE A 13 7.81 8.09 11.19
N SER A 14 7.62 7.15 12.13
CA SER A 14 8.04 5.76 11.97
C SER A 14 7.28 5.08 10.83
N LYS A 15 7.95 4.12 10.17
CA LYS A 15 7.29 3.23 9.19
C LYS A 15 6.39 2.20 9.86
N ASP A 16 6.70 1.84 11.10
CA ASP A 16 5.95 0.88 11.89
C ASP A 16 4.83 1.59 12.65
N ILE A 17 3.77 1.92 11.90
CA ILE A 17 2.53 2.48 12.44
C ILE A 17 1.47 1.39 12.47
N PRO A 18 0.82 1.11 13.63
CA PRO A 18 -0.29 0.17 13.71
C PRO A 18 -1.45 0.57 12.80
N PRO A 19 -2.20 -0.37 12.21
CA PRO A 19 -3.32 -0.07 11.30
C PRO A 19 -4.36 0.89 11.88
N GLN A 20 -4.65 0.81 13.18
CA GLN A 20 -5.60 1.69 13.86
C GLN A 20 -5.08 3.12 14.05
N ASP A 21 -3.77 3.33 14.00
CA ASP A 21 -3.13 4.64 14.15
C ASP A 21 -2.89 5.31 12.78
N ILE A 22 -3.27 4.68 11.66
CA ILE A 22 -3.12 5.26 10.33
C ILE A 22 -4.16 6.37 10.13
N LEU A 23 -3.70 7.56 9.74
CA LEU A 23 -4.60 8.69 9.44
C LEU A 23 -5.50 8.35 8.25
N ALA A 24 -6.80 8.39 8.47
CA ALA A 24 -7.78 8.25 7.39
C ALA A 24 -7.87 9.56 6.58
N THR A 25 -7.14 9.66 5.49
CA THR A 25 -7.28 10.76 4.52
C THR A 25 -8.48 10.52 3.59
N PRO A 26 -9.05 11.56 2.94
CA PRO A 26 -10.14 11.37 1.96
C PRO A 26 -9.77 10.35 0.87
N GLY A 27 -8.55 10.39 0.35
CA GLY A 27 -8.07 9.44 -0.65
C GLY A 27 -7.98 8.00 -0.14
N GLN A 28 -7.65 7.80 1.14
CA GLN A 28 -7.65 6.47 1.75
C GLN A 28 -9.08 5.96 2.00
N ALA A 29 -10.01 6.83 2.39
CA ALA A 29 -11.40 6.47 2.57
C ALA A 29 -12.04 6.05 1.23
N GLU A 30 -11.79 6.78 0.16
CA GLU A 30 -12.24 6.40 -1.19
C GLU A 30 -11.62 5.07 -1.63
N LEU A 31 -10.31 4.87 -1.42
CA LEU A 31 -9.66 3.60 -1.72
C LEU A 31 -10.33 2.45 -0.95
N ALA A 32 -10.58 2.60 0.35
CA ALA A 32 -11.21 1.57 1.16
C ALA A 32 -12.61 1.18 0.63
N ALA A 33 -13.41 2.17 0.22
CA ALA A 33 -14.72 1.92 -0.40
C ALA A 33 -14.59 1.14 -1.72
N ARG A 34 -13.64 1.51 -2.59
CA ARG A 34 -13.37 0.81 -3.85
C ARG A 34 -12.86 -0.61 -3.64
N LEU A 35 -12.01 -0.83 -2.63
CA LEU A 35 -11.51 -2.16 -2.29
C LEU A 35 -12.60 -3.03 -1.67
N SER A 36 -13.53 -2.46 -0.89
CA SER A 36 -14.70 -3.19 -0.39
C SER A 36 -15.57 -3.67 -1.55
N TYR A 37 -15.83 -2.83 -2.54
CA TYR A 37 -16.54 -3.21 -3.74
C TYR A 37 -15.80 -4.29 -4.54
N LEU A 38 -14.47 -4.13 -4.71
CA LEU A 38 -13.63 -5.13 -5.37
C LEU A 38 -13.78 -6.53 -4.75
N VAL A 39 -13.73 -6.60 -3.43
CA VAL A 39 -13.81 -7.86 -2.69
C VAL A 39 -15.23 -8.48 -2.77
N SER A 40 -16.29 -7.66 -2.72
CA SER A 40 -17.67 -8.14 -2.86
C SER A 40 -17.95 -8.73 -4.25
N GLU A 41 -17.38 -8.14 -5.30
CA GLU A 41 -17.53 -8.61 -6.68
C GLU A 41 -16.55 -9.72 -7.07
N GLN A 42 -15.61 -10.07 -6.19
CA GLN A 42 -14.50 -11.00 -6.51
C GLN A 42 -13.74 -10.58 -7.78
N GLY A 43 -13.52 -9.28 -7.91
CA GLY A 43 -13.00 -8.66 -9.13
C GLY A 43 -11.48 -8.52 -9.16
N ILE A 44 -10.99 -7.81 -10.20
CA ILE A 44 -9.59 -7.43 -10.36
C ILE A 44 -9.47 -5.93 -10.18
N GLY A 45 -8.61 -5.48 -9.27
CA GLY A 45 -8.37 -4.07 -8.96
C GLY A 45 -6.94 -3.64 -9.22
N LEU A 46 -6.79 -2.36 -9.51
CA LEU A 46 -5.51 -1.69 -9.70
C LEU A 46 -5.41 -0.50 -8.76
N VAL A 47 -4.36 -0.46 -7.93
CA VAL A 47 -4.01 0.68 -7.08
C VAL A 47 -2.66 1.22 -7.49
N THR A 48 -2.64 2.46 -7.96
CA THR A 48 -1.42 3.15 -8.36
C THR A 48 -1.19 4.41 -7.53
N GLY A 49 -0.02 4.98 -7.63
CA GLY A 49 0.35 6.25 -6.98
C GLY A 49 1.86 6.40 -6.93
N GLU A 50 2.32 7.60 -6.62
CA GLU A 50 3.74 7.92 -6.53
C GLU A 50 4.48 7.01 -5.53
N ILE A 51 5.78 6.84 -5.76
CA ILE A 51 6.64 6.06 -4.83
C ILE A 51 6.66 6.76 -3.47
N GLY A 52 6.19 6.04 -2.44
CA GLY A 52 6.07 6.62 -1.09
C GLY A 52 4.74 7.31 -0.79
N SER A 53 3.74 7.25 -1.68
CA SER A 53 2.39 7.81 -1.47
C SER A 53 1.54 7.08 -0.41
N GLY A 54 2.04 5.97 0.14
CA GLY A 54 1.33 5.22 1.17
C GLY A 54 0.40 4.12 0.65
N LYS A 55 0.53 3.67 -0.61
CA LYS A 55 -0.28 2.58 -1.21
C LYS A 55 -0.37 1.34 -0.33
N SER A 56 0.78 0.75 -0.03
CA SER A 56 0.84 -0.48 0.78
C SER A 56 0.34 -0.26 2.20
N THR A 57 0.52 0.95 2.76
CA THR A 57 -0.02 1.34 4.07
C THR A 57 -1.55 1.41 4.05
N ALA A 58 -2.14 2.03 3.03
CA ALA A 58 -3.59 2.13 2.88
C ALA A 58 -4.23 0.76 2.64
N VAL A 59 -3.60 -0.09 1.82
CA VAL A 59 -4.08 -1.47 1.60
C VAL A 59 -3.94 -2.30 2.88
N ARG A 60 -2.86 -2.13 3.67
CA ARG A 60 -2.69 -2.80 4.97
C ARG A 60 -3.80 -2.40 5.96
N SER A 61 -4.17 -1.12 6.00
CA SER A 61 -5.29 -0.64 6.82
C SER A 61 -6.61 -1.28 6.39
N PHE A 62 -6.87 -1.32 5.09
CA PHE A 62 -8.06 -1.98 4.55
C PHE A 62 -8.11 -3.48 4.89
N VAL A 63 -7.01 -4.21 4.66
CA VAL A 63 -6.91 -5.64 4.98
C VAL A 63 -7.17 -5.91 6.46
N ALA A 64 -6.67 -5.05 7.36
CA ALA A 64 -6.92 -5.17 8.79
C ALA A 64 -8.39 -4.97 9.18
N SER A 65 -9.20 -4.33 8.34
CA SER A 65 -10.66 -4.16 8.54
C SER A 65 -11.51 -5.32 8.04
N LEU A 66 -10.92 -6.24 7.24
CA LEU A 66 -11.64 -7.39 6.71
C LEU A 66 -11.82 -8.48 7.77
N ASP A 67 -12.96 -9.15 7.75
CA ASP A 67 -13.19 -10.33 8.59
C ASP A 67 -12.29 -11.50 8.14
N PRO A 68 -11.34 -11.95 8.97
CA PRO A 68 -10.41 -13.03 8.62
C PRO A 68 -11.10 -14.40 8.45
N ASN A 69 -12.32 -14.58 8.97
CA ASN A 69 -13.10 -15.81 8.76
C ASN A 69 -13.70 -15.84 7.36
N ARG A 70 -13.99 -14.69 6.76
CA ARG A 70 -14.59 -14.56 5.42
C ARG A 70 -13.57 -14.34 4.32
N HIS A 71 -12.38 -13.88 4.66
CA HIS A 71 -11.35 -13.54 3.66
C HIS A 71 -10.04 -14.26 3.96
N LEU A 72 -9.43 -14.83 2.92
CA LEU A 72 -8.06 -15.34 2.97
C LEU A 72 -7.15 -14.39 2.20
N ILE A 73 -6.31 -13.67 2.93
CA ILE A 73 -5.36 -12.73 2.32
C ILE A 73 -4.09 -13.47 1.94
N ILE A 74 -3.69 -13.36 0.68
CA ILE A 74 -2.42 -13.88 0.17
C ILE A 74 -1.63 -12.70 -0.40
N TYR A 75 -0.60 -12.26 0.33
CA TYR A 75 0.24 -11.12 -0.05
C TYR A 75 1.52 -11.59 -0.73
N LEU A 76 1.71 -11.18 -1.96
CA LEU A 76 2.85 -11.50 -2.81
C LEU A 76 3.74 -10.25 -2.94
N SER A 77 4.79 -10.20 -2.12
CA SER A 77 5.69 -9.04 -2.02
C SER A 77 6.83 -9.04 -3.04
N ASN A 78 7.10 -10.18 -3.68
CA ASN A 78 8.23 -10.31 -4.60
C ASN A 78 7.80 -10.86 -5.97
N PRO A 79 7.29 -10.02 -6.87
CA PRO A 79 6.87 -10.44 -8.20
C PRO A 79 8.03 -10.87 -9.12
N THR A 80 9.29 -10.61 -8.74
CA THR A 80 10.48 -10.98 -9.54
C THR A 80 10.78 -12.47 -9.53
N LEU A 81 10.16 -13.25 -8.64
CA LEU A 81 10.30 -14.72 -8.59
C LEU A 81 9.74 -15.44 -9.83
N GLY A 82 9.10 -14.70 -10.72
CA GLY A 82 8.40 -15.24 -11.87
C GLY A 82 7.19 -16.08 -11.48
N MET A 83 6.40 -16.53 -12.48
CA MET A 83 5.11 -17.17 -12.19
C MET A 83 5.20 -18.46 -11.38
N SER A 84 6.25 -19.26 -11.59
CA SER A 84 6.42 -20.51 -10.81
C SER A 84 6.72 -20.22 -9.34
N GLY A 85 7.50 -19.18 -9.05
CA GLY A 85 7.74 -18.72 -7.68
C GLY A 85 6.46 -18.22 -7.03
N LEU A 86 5.73 -17.34 -7.70
CA LEU A 86 4.46 -16.81 -7.21
C LEU A 86 3.41 -17.89 -6.94
N PHE A 87 3.31 -18.90 -7.80
CA PHE A 87 2.39 -20.03 -7.55
C PHE A 87 2.85 -20.91 -6.36
N ARG A 88 4.15 -21.03 -6.12
CA ARG A 88 4.67 -21.69 -4.90
C ARG A 88 4.30 -20.90 -3.66
N ASP A 89 4.46 -19.58 -3.68
CA ASP A 89 4.09 -18.72 -2.55
C ASP A 89 2.59 -18.82 -2.24
N ILE A 90 1.74 -18.86 -3.28
CA ILE A 90 0.29 -19.08 -3.11
C ILE A 90 0.01 -20.44 -2.49
N LEU A 91 0.64 -21.52 -2.97
CA LEU A 91 0.46 -22.86 -2.40
C LEU A 91 0.93 -22.93 -0.95
N PHE A 92 2.06 -22.31 -0.63
CA PHE A 92 2.56 -22.23 0.73
C PHE A 92 1.60 -21.49 1.66
N ALA A 93 1.05 -20.35 1.20
CA ALA A 93 0.03 -19.60 1.96
C ALA A 93 -1.27 -20.40 2.17
N LEU A 94 -1.58 -21.34 1.28
CA LEU A 94 -2.69 -22.27 1.40
C LEU A 94 -2.38 -23.50 2.28
N GLY A 95 -1.15 -23.65 2.77
CA GLY A 95 -0.71 -24.77 3.59
C GLY A 95 -0.35 -26.03 2.79
N TYR A 96 -0.09 -25.89 1.48
CA TYR A 96 0.36 -27.01 0.64
C TYR A 96 1.84 -26.93 0.34
N GLU A 97 2.47 -28.12 0.23
CA GLU A 97 3.83 -28.18 -0.29
C GLU A 97 3.88 -27.78 -1.77
N PRO A 98 4.91 -27.01 -2.16
CA PRO A 98 5.09 -26.60 -3.55
C PRO A 98 5.32 -27.79 -4.49
N LEU A 99 4.65 -27.76 -5.62
CA LEU A 99 4.80 -28.76 -6.68
C LEU A 99 5.84 -28.29 -7.71
N PHE A 100 6.49 -29.24 -8.39
CA PHE A 100 7.48 -28.90 -9.43
C PHE A 100 6.82 -28.49 -10.75
N SER A 101 5.66 -29.06 -11.07
CA SER A 101 4.96 -28.84 -12.34
C SER A 101 4.02 -27.64 -12.23
N LYS A 102 4.25 -26.60 -13.05
CA LYS A 102 3.39 -25.41 -13.12
C LYS A 102 1.91 -25.73 -13.38
N PRO A 103 1.54 -26.60 -14.34
CA PRO A 103 0.15 -27.00 -14.53
C PRO A 103 -0.47 -27.63 -13.28
N LYS A 104 0.29 -28.49 -12.57
CA LYS A 104 -0.17 -29.10 -11.32
C LYS A 104 -0.35 -28.07 -10.21
N MET A 105 0.53 -27.07 -10.12
CA MET A 105 0.38 -25.96 -9.16
C MET A 105 -0.91 -25.17 -9.45
N VAL A 106 -1.14 -24.76 -10.69
CA VAL A 106 -2.36 -24.03 -11.10
C VAL A 106 -3.61 -24.83 -10.77
N SER A 107 -3.65 -26.13 -11.13
CA SER A 107 -4.79 -26.99 -10.82
C SER A 107 -5.03 -27.10 -9.31
N ARG A 108 -3.97 -27.25 -8.52
CA ARG A 108 -4.07 -27.36 -7.05
C ARG A 108 -4.58 -26.06 -6.42
N ILE A 109 -4.07 -24.90 -6.85
CA ILE A 109 -4.53 -23.59 -6.37
C ILE A 109 -6.02 -23.40 -6.69
N ARG A 110 -6.45 -23.69 -7.93
CA ARG A 110 -7.85 -23.55 -8.32
C ARG A 110 -8.78 -24.45 -7.50
N SER A 111 -8.39 -25.71 -7.28
CA SER A 111 -9.17 -26.64 -6.44
C SER A 111 -9.25 -26.17 -5.01
N ALA A 112 -8.16 -25.66 -4.44
CA ALA A 112 -8.13 -25.14 -3.07
C ALA A 112 -9.00 -23.88 -2.92
N PHE A 113 -8.97 -22.97 -3.89
CA PHE A 113 -9.81 -21.77 -3.89
C PHE A 113 -11.30 -22.12 -4.01
N ASP A 114 -11.65 -23.03 -4.90
CA ASP A 114 -13.04 -23.50 -5.05
C ASP A 114 -13.55 -24.19 -3.76
N GLU A 115 -12.73 -25.01 -3.12
CA GLU A 115 -13.04 -25.64 -1.82
C GLU A 115 -13.25 -24.59 -0.72
N LEU A 116 -12.35 -23.59 -0.62
CA LEU A 116 -12.48 -22.51 0.37
C LEU A 116 -13.80 -21.76 0.21
N ILE A 117 -14.19 -21.45 -1.03
CA ILE A 117 -15.42 -20.71 -1.32
C ILE A 117 -16.65 -21.58 -1.03
N ARG A 118 -16.67 -22.82 -1.52
CA ARG A 118 -17.86 -23.69 -1.40
C ARG A 118 -18.09 -24.21 0.01
N THR A 119 -17.00 -24.61 0.69
CA THR A 119 -17.10 -25.32 1.96
C THR A 119 -17.00 -24.38 3.16
N LYS A 120 -16.13 -23.38 3.07
CA LYS A 120 -15.82 -22.48 4.19
C LYS A 120 -16.38 -21.07 4.02
N GLN A 121 -16.99 -20.76 2.86
CA GLN A 121 -17.45 -19.41 2.49
C GLN A 121 -16.36 -18.36 2.72
N ARG A 122 -15.11 -18.74 2.47
CA ARG A 122 -13.94 -17.92 2.66
C ARG A 122 -13.35 -17.56 1.30
N TYR A 123 -13.28 -16.26 1.02
CA TYR A 123 -12.93 -15.72 -0.29
C TYR A 123 -11.45 -15.33 -0.34
N PRO A 124 -10.66 -15.89 -1.29
CA PRO A 124 -9.27 -15.49 -1.46
C PRO A 124 -9.15 -14.05 -1.99
N LEU A 125 -8.22 -13.27 -1.42
CA LEU A 125 -7.77 -11.99 -1.94
C LEU A 125 -6.25 -12.07 -2.18
N LEU A 126 -5.87 -12.15 -3.45
CA LEU A 126 -4.49 -12.07 -3.88
C LEU A 126 -4.08 -10.58 -3.96
N ILE A 127 -3.03 -10.21 -3.27
CA ILE A 127 -2.45 -8.86 -3.32
C ILE A 127 -1.04 -8.96 -3.86
N ILE A 128 -0.77 -8.31 -4.99
CA ILE A 128 0.56 -8.27 -5.60
C ILE A 128 1.09 -6.85 -5.46
N ASP A 129 2.07 -6.68 -4.58
CA ASP A 129 2.79 -5.41 -4.44
C ASP A 129 3.89 -5.32 -5.51
N GLU A 130 4.25 -4.09 -5.90
CA GLU A 130 5.21 -3.82 -6.98
C GLU A 130 4.88 -4.57 -8.29
N ALA A 131 3.59 -4.68 -8.61
CA ALA A 131 3.10 -5.45 -9.76
C ALA A 131 3.65 -5.00 -11.13
N HIS A 132 4.28 -3.83 -11.20
CA HIS A 132 5.00 -3.37 -12.40
C HIS A 132 6.25 -4.22 -12.72
N LEU A 133 6.73 -5.01 -11.76
CA LEU A 133 7.85 -5.95 -11.95
C LEU A 133 7.40 -7.33 -12.46
N LEU A 134 6.10 -7.54 -12.64
CA LEU A 134 5.57 -8.77 -13.22
C LEU A 134 5.98 -8.90 -14.70
N PRO A 135 6.31 -10.12 -15.16
CA PRO A 135 6.48 -10.35 -16.59
C PRO A 135 5.15 -10.15 -17.34
N PRO A 136 5.17 -9.70 -18.61
CA PRO A 136 3.95 -9.32 -19.34
C PRO A 136 2.84 -10.39 -19.35
N LEU A 137 3.20 -11.67 -19.48
CA LEU A 137 2.22 -12.76 -19.47
C LEU A 137 1.61 -13.07 -18.10
N ALA A 138 2.14 -12.49 -17.01
CA ALA A 138 1.66 -12.77 -15.66
C ALA A 138 0.22 -12.28 -15.44
N PHE A 139 -0.14 -11.13 -15.99
CA PHE A 139 -1.49 -10.58 -15.87
C PHE A 139 -2.54 -11.56 -16.40
N GLU A 140 -2.32 -12.10 -17.59
CA GLU A 140 -3.20 -13.11 -18.18
C GLU A 140 -3.23 -14.41 -17.38
N GLN A 141 -2.09 -14.84 -16.84
CA GLN A 141 -2.04 -16.06 -16.04
C GLN A 141 -2.81 -15.92 -14.72
N PHE A 142 -2.77 -14.76 -14.07
CA PHE A 142 -3.60 -14.47 -12.88
C PHE A 142 -5.09 -14.37 -13.25
N ARG A 143 -5.42 -13.71 -14.35
CA ARG A 143 -6.79 -13.67 -14.86
C ARG A 143 -7.35 -15.08 -15.05
N LEU A 144 -6.61 -15.93 -15.78
CA LEU A 144 -7.00 -17.31 -16.06
C LEU A 144 -7.00 -18.19 -14.79
N LEU A 145 -6.12 -17.92 -13.82
CA LEU A 145 -6.10 -18.63 -12.55
C LEU A 145 -7.42 -18.45 -11.77
N LEU A 146 -7.94 -17.23 -11.75
CA LEU A 146 -9.13 -16.88 -11.01
C LEU A 146 -10.44 -17.15 -11.76
N SER A 147 -10.40 -17.17 -13.09
CA SER A 147 -11.59 -17.36 -13.92
C SER A 147 -12.05 -18.82 -13.96
N THR A 148 -13.36 -19.05 -13.84
CA THR A 148 -13.99 -20.39 -13.92
C THR A 148 -15.36 -20.31 -14.58
N HIS A 149 -15.96 -21.48 -14.92
CA HIS A 149 -17.28 -21.59 -15.56
C HIS A 149 -17.44 -20.69 -16.78
N MET A 150 -16.51 -20.81 -17.77
CA MET A 150 -16.52 -19.97 -18.98
C MET A 150 -16.52 -18.47 -18.65
N ASP A 151 -15.75 -18.07 -17.64
CA ASP A 151 -15.56 -16.67 -17.22
C ASP A 151 -16.76 -16.03 -16.49
N SER A 152 -17.79 -16.84 -16.15
CA SER A 152 -18.98 -16.35 -15.44
C SER A 152 -18.81 -16.26 -13.92
N ARG A 153 -17.73 -16.82 -13.36
CA ARG A 153 -17.45 -16.84 -11.93
C ARG A 153 -15.97 -16.66 -11.65
N SER A 154 -15.66 -15.93 -10.58
CA SER A 154 -14.28 -15.79 -10.08
C SER A 154 -14.03 -16.69 -8.85
N LEU A 155 -12.79 -17.15 -8.72
CA LEU A 155 -12.31 -17.91 -7.56
C LEU A 155 -11.69 -17.01 -6.48
N GLY A 156 -11.90 -15.71 -6.54
CA GLY A 156 -11.41 -14.72 -5.58
C GLY A 156 -11.08 -13.39 -6.22
N SER A 157 -10.55 -12.48 -5.44
CA SER A 157 -10.15 -11.15 -5.89
C SER A 157 -8.67 -11.06 -6.15
N LEU A 158 -8.28 -10.17 -7.08
CA LEU A 158 -6.88 -9.80 -7.35
C LEU A 158 -6.71 -8.30 -7.19
N LEU A 159 -5.73 -7.89 -6.39
CA LEU A 159 -5.34 -6.50 -6.25
C LEU A 159 -3.88 -6.32 -6.71
N LEU A 160 -3.69 -5.49 -7.71
CA LEU A 160 -2.39 -5.08 -8.21
C LEU A 160 -2.03 -3.71 -7.61
N ILE A 161 -0.82 -3.59 -7.05
CA ILE A 161 -0.30 -2.35 -6.48
C ILE A 161 0.99 -1.99 -7.20
N GLY A 162 1.15 -0.72 -7.59
CA GLY A 162 2.38 -0.26 -8.24
C GLY A 162 2.45 1.25 -8.45
N PRO A 163 3.53 1.73 -9.06
CA PRO A 163 3.67 3.12 -9.48
C PRO A 163 2.72 3.45 -10.65
N PRO A 164 2.57 4.73 -11.03
CA PRO A 164 1.73 5.13 -12.16
C PRO A 164 2.08 4.46 -13.50
N SER A 165 3.35 4.09 -13.69
CA SER A 165 3.81 3.35 -14.88
C SER A 165 3.12 1.99 -15.07
N LEU A 166 2.67 1.35 -13.98
CA LEU A 166 1.89 0.11 -14.08
C LEU A 166 0.60 0.31 -14.86
N ASN A 167 -0.11 1.43 -14.64
CA ASN A 167 -1.30 1.75 -15.39
C ASN A 167 -0.98 1.96 -16.88
N GLN A 168 0.14 2.61 -17.19
CA GLN A 168 0.60 2.78 -18.58
C GLN A 168 0.90 1.42 -19.23
N THR A 169 1.57 0.52 -18.53
CA THR A 169 1.83 -0.85 -18.99
C THR A 169 0.55 -1.59 -19.33
N LEU A 170 -0.47 -1.52 -18.46
CA LEU A 170 -1.75 -2.17 -18.68
C LEU A 170 -2.57 -1.58 -19.84
N HIS A 171 -2.24 -0.37 -20.32
CA HIS A 171 -2.85 0.21 -21.51
C HIS A 171 -2.25 -0.28 -22.83
N LEU A 172 -1.16 -1.04 -22.81
CA LEU A 172 -0.63 -1.66 -24.01
C LEU A 172 -1.61 -2.69 -24.56
N SER A 173 -1.69 -2.83 -25.88
CA SER A 173 -2.65 -3.71 -26.58
C SER A 173 -2.55 -5.17 -26.14
N ILE A 174 -1.35 -5.64 -25.77
CA ILE A 174 -1.13 -7.01 -25.28
C ILE A 174 -1.88 -7.32 -23.97
N HIS A 175 -2.32 -6.30 -23.23
CA HIS A 175 -3.04 -6.43 -21.97
C HIS A 175 -4.51 -6.06 -22.06
N GLU A 176 -5.04 -5.88 -23.27
CA GLU A 176 -6.42 -5.43 -23.47
C GLU A 176 -7.44 -6.37 -22.80
N ALA A 177 -7.28 -7.69 -22.98
CA ALA A 177 -8.18 -8.67 -22.38
C ALA A 177 -8.15 -8.62 -20.83
N PHE A 178 -6.98 -8.42 -20.23
CA PHE A 178 -6.85 -8.23 -18.79
C PHE A 178 -7.50 -6.90 -18.33
N ARG A 179 -7.22 -5.82 -19.06
CA ARG A 179 -7.75 -4.49 -18.75
C ARG A 179 -9.28 -4.44 -18.76
N GLN A 180 -9.93 -5.12 -19.70
CA GLN A 180 -11.40 -5.22 -19.75
C GLN A 180 -12.00 -5.94 -18.53
N ARG A 181 -11.19 -6.64 -17.75
CA ARG A 181 -11.59 -7.33 -16.50
C ARG A 181 -11.30 -6.53 -15.22
N LEU A 182 -10.70 -5.35 -15.36
CA LEU A 182 -10.51 -4.48 -14.19
C LEU A 182 -11.87 -3.99 -13.68
N THR A 183 -12.23 -4.40 -12.48
CA THR A 183 -13.45 -3.95 -11.79
C THR A 183 -13.31 -2.48 -11.40
N ASN A 184 -12.14 -2.10 -10.92
CA ASN A 184 -11.81 -0.71 -10.64
C ASN A 184 -10.30 -0.45 -10.76
N ALA A 185 -9.96 0.81 -11.03
CA ALA A 185 -8.61 1.33 -10.96
C ALA A 185 -8.65 2.63 -10.14
N TYR A 186 -7.72 2.77 -9.22
CA TYR A 186 -7.63 3.95 -8.38
C TYR A 186 -6.18 4.41 -8.26
N GLN A 187 -5.96 5.70 -8.47
CA GLN A 187 -4.69 6.34 -8.23
C GLN A 187 -4.77 7.12 -6.92
N ILE A 188 -3.96 6.72 -5.94
CA ILE A 188 -3.86 7.45 -4.67
C ILE A 188 -3.24 8.82 -4.96
N PRO A 189 -3.95 9.92 -4.66
CA PRO A 189 -3.39 11.26 -4.83
C PRO A 189 -2.32 11.53 -3.77
N SER A 190 -1.39 12.45 -4.09
CA SER A 190 -0.55 13.06 -3.05
C SER A 190 -1.41 13.94 -2.14
N LEU A 191 -0.95 14.13 -0.91
CA LEU A 191 -1.64 15.00 0.06
C LEU A 191 -1.55 16.46 -0.41
N ASP A 192 -2.62 17.21 -0.25
CA ASP A 192 -2.57 18.66 -0.38
C ASP A 192 -1.89 19.30 0.86
N LEU A 193 -1.77 20.63 0.86
CA LEU A 193 -1.16 21.35 2.00
C LEU A 193 -1.92 21.09 3.31
N THR A 194 -3.24 21.14 3.28
CA THR A 194 -4.08 20.95 4.45
C THR A 194 -3.95 19.54 5.01
N ASP A 195 -4.00 18.54 4.15
CA ASP A 195 -3.85 17.14 4.55
C ASP A 195 -2.40 16.79 4.94
N THR A 196 -1.40 17.48 4.34
CA THR A 196 0.01 17.38 4.77
C THR A 196 0.18 17.88 6.21
N ILE A 197 -0.42 19.02 6.55
CA ILE A 197 -0.39 19.56 7.92
C ILE A 197 -1.09 18.61 8.89
N LYS A 198 -2.28 18.11 8.54
CA LYS A 198 -2.99 17.11 9.34
C LYS A 198 -2.16 15.84 9.54
N TYR A 199 -1.49 15.37 8.49
CA TYR A 199 -0.64 14.19 8.52
C TYR A 199 0.55 14.38 9.49
N ILE A 200 1.24 15.51 9.41
CA ILE A 200 2.35 15.85 10.31
C ILE A 200 1.86 15.89 11.75
N ASN A 201 0.78 16.64 12.02
CA ASN A 201 0.23 16.78 13.38
C ASN A 201 -0.27 15.44 13.93
N HIS A 202 -0.87 14.58 13.10
CA HIS A 202 -1.28 13.25 13.50
C HIS A 202 -0.08 12.40 13.94
N HIS A 203 1.01 12.39 13.18
CA HIS A 203 2.23 11.66 13.54
C HIS A 203 2.87 12.18 14.84
N LEU A 204 2.84 13.49 15.07
CA LEU A 204 3.29 14.10 16.33
C LEU A 204 2.39 13.68 17.50
N HIS A 205 1.07 13.72 17.29
CA HIS A 205 0.09 13.35 18.31
C HIS A 205 0.23 11.88 18.74
N ILE A 206 0.31 10.93 17.80
CA ILE A 206 0.51 9.52 18.14
C ILE A 206 1.89 9.24 18.76
N ALA A 207 2.87 10.14 18.56
CA ALA A 207 4.16 10.10 19.22
C ALA A 207 4.12 10.70 20.64
N GLY A 208 2.97 11.20 21.10
CA GLY A 208 2.78 11.76 22.45
C GLY A 208 2.95 13.27 22.54
N PHE A 209 3.08 13.98 21.41
CA PHE A 209 3.16 15.45 21.42
C PHE A 209 1.74 16.03 21.38
N LEU A 210 1.23 16.41 22.56
CA LEU A 210 -0.18 16.76 22.73
C LEU A 210 -0.48 18.25 22.54
N THR A 211 0.53 19.13 22.59
CA THR A 211 0.34 20.58 22.54
C THR A 211 1.06 21.22 21.35
N GLY A 212 0.27 21.68 20.38
CA GLY A 212 0.80 22.42 19.23
C GLY A 212 1.61 21.58 18.26
N SER A 213 2.59 22.19 17.62
CA SER A 213 3.55 21.57 16.71
C SER A 213 4.93 22.17 16.93
N PRO A 214 6.02 21.39 16.89
CA PRO A 214 7.36 21.95 16.90
C PRO A 214 7.70 22.65 15.58
N PHE A 215 6.90 22.47 14.51
CA PHE A 215 7.09 23.12 13.21
C PHE A 215 6.29 24.42 13.14
N SER A 216 6.94 25.52 12.73
CA SER A 216 6.26 26.76 12.41
C SER A 216 5.41 26.63 11.14
N ASP A 217 4.47 27.56 10.93
CA ASP A 217 3.62 27.56 9.72
C ASP A 217 4.43 27.64 8.42
N ASP A 218 5.52 28.43 8.42
CA ASP A 218 6.41 28.52 7.26
C ASP A 218 7.24 27.24 7.06
N ALA A 219 7.62 26.57 8.15
CA ALA A 219 8.25 25.25 8.08
C ALA A 219 7.29 24.21 7.46
N LEU A 220 6.04 24.19 7.88
CA LEU A 220 5.01 23.28 7.32
C LEU A 220 4.79 23.52 5.83
N LYS A 221 4.72 24.77 5.38
CA LYS A 221 4.63 25.11 3.96
C LYS A 221 5.86 24.63 3.19
N ARG A 222 7.06 24.85 3.73
CA ARG A 222 8.32 24.40 3.11
C ARG A 222 8.40 22.89 2.99
N ILE A 223 7.96 22.15 4.02
CA ILE A 223 7.88 20.68 3.98
C ILE A 223 6.96 20.24 2.84
N PHE A 224 5.79 20.87 2.69
CA PHE A 224 4.86 20.56 1.60
C PHE A 224 5.47 20.85 0.22
N GLU A 225 6.08 22.01 0.03
CA GLU A 225 6.72 22.40 -1.24
C GLU A 225 7.76 21.39 -1.70
N TYR A 226 8.61 20.94 -0.79
CA TYR A 226 9.65 19.94 -1.09
C TYR A 226 9.06 18.55 -1.30
N SER A 227 8.22 18.10 -0.37
CA SER A 227 7.66 16.74 -0.39
C SER A 227 6.60 16.52 -1.45
N ARG A 228 5.99 17.61 -1.98
CA ARG A 228 4.83 17.57 -2.87
C ARG A 228 3.69 16.71 -2.32
N GLY A 229 3.55 16.70 -1.00
CA GLY A 229 2.54 15.89 -0.33
C GLY A 229 2.79 14.38 -0.33
N ILE A 230 4.01 13.92 -0.63
CA ILE A 230 4.36 12.49 -0.62
C ILE A 230 4.76 12.07 0.81
N PRO A 231 4.00 11.19 1.49
CA PRO A 231 4.21 10.82 2.89
C PRO A 231 5.64 10.38 3.23
N ARG A 232 6.29 9.61 2.37
CA ARG A 232 7.68 9.18 2.58
C ARG A 232 8.64 10.37 2.64
N GLN A 233 8.45 11.36 1.77
CA GLN A 233 9.30 12.56 1.76
C GLN A 233 8.99 13.45 2.98
N ILE A 234 7.71 13.60 3.34
CA ILE A 234 7.30 14.31 4.56
C ILE A 234 8.00 13.69 5.77
N ASN A 235 7.93 12.36 5.92
CA ASN A 235 8.54 11.66 7.04
C ASN A 235 10.07 11.86 7.09
N ARG A 236 10.74 11.81 5.94
CA ARG A 236 12.20 12.03 5.85
C ARG A 236 12.56 13.43 6.33
N VAL A 237 11.93 14.45 5.76
CA VAL A 237 12.24 15.85 6.10
C VAL A 237 11.93 16.14 7.57
N CYS A 238 10.75 15.74 8.06
CA CYS A 238 10.36 15.95 9.45
C CYS A 238 11.33 15.27 10.44
N SER A 239 11.72 14.01 10.15
CA SER A 239 12.66 13.28 11.00
C SER A 239 14.04 13.94 11.04
N THR A 240 14.57 14.34 9.86
CA THR A 240 15.87 15.04 9.77
C THR A 240 15.82 16.39 10.49
N ALA A 241 14.74 17.17 10.28
CA ALA A 241 14.56 18.45 10.94
C ALA A 241 14.48 18.34 12.47
N LEU A 242 13.82 17.32 13.02
CA LEU A 242 13.79 17.05 14.47
C LEU A 242 15.17 16.70 15.01
N ILE A 243 15.98 15.97 14.25
CA ILE A 243 17.36 15.64 14.64
C ILE A 243 18.23 16.91 14.64
N SER A 244 18.21 17.69 13.56
CA SER A 244 19.00 18.93 13.42
C SER A 244 18.57 19.98 14.45
N GLY A 245 17.25 20.14 14.69
CA GLY A 245 16.71 21.06 15.68
C GLY A 245 17.19 20.73 17.11
N ARG A 246 17.25 19.44 17.46
CA ARG A 246 17.83 19.02 18.73
C ARG A 246 19.32 19.38 18.84
N LEU A 247 20.10 19.16 17.78
CA LEU A 247 21.54 19.52 17.79
C LEU A 247 21.75 21.01 17.98
N GLU A 248 20.85 21.83 17.42
CA GLU A 248 20.85 23.29 17.60
C GLU A 248 20.10 23.76 18.86
N GLN A 249 19.59 22.86 19.71
CA GLN A 249 18.78 23.16 20.92
C GLN A 249 17.53 23.99 20.63
N LYS A 250 16.94 23.85 19.44
CA LYS A 250 15.71 24.55 19.02
C LYS A 250 14.46 23.75 19.39
N GLN A 251 13.56 24.36 20.14
CA GLN A 251 12.22 23.81 20.43
C GLN A 251 11.24 24.03 19.29
N ILE A 252 11.42 25.13 18.53
CA ILE A 252 10.59 25.46 17.36
C ILE A 252 11.49 25.37 16.12
N LEU A 253 11.01 24.63 15.13
CA LEU A 253 11.67 24.40 13.85
C LEU A 253 11.07 25.35 12.81
N ASP A 254 11.88 26.27 12.34
CA ASP A 254 11.51 27.29 11.36
C ASP A 254 11.90 26.88 9.92
N ASP A 255 11.56 27.71 8.94
CA ASP A 255 11.92 27.50 7.52
C ASP A 255 13.44 27.27 7.34
N SER A 256 14.28 27.96 8.12
CA SER A 256 15.73 27.81 8.01
C SER A 256 16.21 26.42 8.41
N THR A 257 15.61 25.83 9.44
CA THR A 257 15.87 24.47 9.89
C THR A 257 15.44 23.44 8.85
N ILE A 258 14.27 23.64 8.22
CA ILE A 258 13.78 22.76 7.16
C ILE A 258 14.68 22.82 5.93
N ARG A 259 15.15 24.00 5.52
CA ARG A 259 16.11 24.13 4.40
C ARG A 259 17.39 23.35 4.66
N LYS A 260 17.93 23.41 5.88
CA LYS A 260 19.11 22.59 6.24
C LYS A 260 18.81 21.10 6.16
N ALA A 261 17.66 20.67 6.71
CA ALA A 261 17.24 19.27 6.65
C ALA A 261 17.06 18.77 5.20
N ILE A 262 16.52 19.60 4.31
CA ILE A 262 16.41 19.29 2.88
C ILE A 262 17.78 19.14 2.24
N ALA A 263 18.69 20.08 2.50
CA ALA A 263 20.08 20.04 1.95
C ALA A 263 20.87 18.81 2.40
N GLU A 264 20.52 18.19 3.53
CA GLU A 264 21.11 16.91 3.97
C GLU A 264 20.52 15.68 3.25
N LEU A 265 19.36 15.83 2.60
CA LEU A 265 18.63 14.74 1.96
C LEU A 265 18.89 14.64 0.44
N ASP A 266 19.33 15.73 -0.17
CA ASP A 266 19.72 15.84 -1.58
C ASP A 266 21.19 15.45 -1.79
#